data_92e3e60e1a35506b2bdd883e57524cfd
#
_entry.id   92e3e60e1a35506b2bdd883e57524cfd
#
_cell.length_a   1.000
_cell.length_b   1.000
_cell.length_c   1.000
_cell.angle_alpha   90.00
_cell.angle_beta   90.00
_cell.angle_gamma   90.00
#
_symmetry.space_group_name_H-M   'P 1'
#
loop_
_entity.id
_entity.type
_entity.pdbx_description
1 polymer ?
#
loop_
_entity_poly.entity_id
_entity_poly.type
_entity_poly.pdbx_seq_one_letter_code
_entity_poly.pdbx_strand_id
1 'polypeptide(L)'
;MGDLPTALTREGFLLLASQDGRDGTIQVQRDVSVYVAQPGPGVRHVLPLAPGRHAWVHMARGAAVVQGEDLSEGDAAALGGESEVRIEGREGAEVLVFDLA
;
A
#
# COMPACT_ATOMS: atom_id res chain seq x y z
N MET A 1 -11.20 15.49 10.79
CA MET A 1 -11.71 14.69 9.69
C MET A 1 -12.33 13.41 10.22
N GLY A 2 -13.45 13.03 9.66
CA GLY A 2 -14.13 11.84 10.09
C GLY A 2 -13.49 10.56 9.61
N ASP A 3 -14.21 9.48 9.72
CA ASP A 3 -13.75 8.17 9.29
C ASP A 3 -13.57 8.13 7.78
N LEU A 4 -12.60 7.36 7.34
CA LEU A 4 -12.40 7.15 5.92
C LEU A 4 -13.50 6.22 5.39
N PRO A 5 -14.07 6.53 4.22
CA PRO A 5 -15.11 5.68 3.65
C PRO A 5 -14.58 4.29 3.32
N THR A 6 -15.39 3.27 3.56
CA THR A 6 -15.01 1.91 3.21
C THR A 6 -14.84 1.71 1.71
N ALA A 7 -15.49 2.56 0.91
CA ALA A 7 -15.35 2.51 -0.55
C ALA A 7 -13.91 2.77 -1.01
N LEU A 8 -13.07 3.36 -0.17
CA LEU A 8 -11.65 3.58 -0.47
C LEU A 8 -10.79 2.34 -0.23
N THR A 9 -11.36 1.32 0.43
CA THR A 9 -10.63 0.09 0.70
C THR A 9 -10.64 -0.79 -0.54
N ARG A 10 -9.45 -1.24 -0.96
CA ARG A 10 -9.29 -2.11 -2.11
C ARG A 10 -8.38 -3.26 -1.71
N GLU A 11 -8.94 -4.49 -1.66
CA GLU A 11 -8.15 -5.68 -1.31
C GLU A 11 -7.36 -5.51 -0.01
N GLY A 12 -7.94 -4.81 0.98
CA GLY A 12 -7.26 -4.55 2.24
C GLY A 12 -6.38 -3.29 2.23
N PHE A 13 -6.35 -2.55 1.13
CA PHE A 13 -5.60 -1.31 1.01
C PHE A 13 -6.55 -0.12 1.06
N LEU A 14 -6.29 0.81 1.97
CA LEU A 14 -7.06 2.03 2.08
C LEU A 14 -6.32 3.15 1.36
N LEU A 15 -6.97 3.75 0.36
CA LEU A 15 -6.38 4.83 -0.40
C LEU A 15 -6.40 6.11 0.44
N LEU A 16 -5.22 6.68 0.70
CA LEU A 16 -5.08 7.89 1.52
C LEU A 16 -4.98 9.15 0.69
N ALA A 17 -4.32 9.08 -0.46
CA ALA A 17 -4.09 10.25 -1.29
C ALA A 17 -3.95 9.82 -2.75
N SER A 18 -4.34 10.69 -3.66
CA SER A 18 -4.21 10.44 -5.09
C SER A 18 -4.11 11.76 -5.83
N GLN A 19 -3.60 11.73 -7.06
CA GLN A 19 -3.41 12.94 -7.86
C GLN A 19 -4.73 13.62 -8.17
N ASP A 20 -5.76 12.86 -8.46
CA ASP A 20 -7.07 13.39 -8.84
C ASP A 20 -8.02 13.57 -7.65
N GLY A 21 -7.59 13.26 -6.44
CA GLY A 21 -8.43 13.36 -5.27
C GLY A 21 -9.65 12.45 -5.29
N ARG A 22 -9.60 11.36 -6.07
CA ARG A 22 -10.75 10.48 -6.25
C ARG A 22 -11.22 9.88 -4.92
N ASP A 23 -12.49 9.55 -4.87
CA ASP A 23 -13.11 8.91 -3.71
C ASP A 23 -12.97 9.72 -2.41
N GLY A 24 -12.83 11.05 -2.53
CA GLY A 24 -12.74 11.90 -1.37
C GLY A 24 -11.37 11.89 -0.69
N THR A 25 -10.35 11.34 -1.34
CA THR A 25 -8.99 11.33 -0.80
C THR A 25 -8.32 12.70 -0.96
N ILE A 26 -7.18 12.87 -0.31
CA ILE A 26 -6.40 14.09 -0.44
C ILE A 26 -5.81 14.14 -1.84
N GLN A 27 -6.01 15.25 -2.53
CA GLN A 27 -5.43 15.45 -3.85
C GLN A 27 -3.96 15.86 -3.71
N VAL A 28 -3.09 15.22 -4.49
CA VAL A 28 -1.66 15.53 -4.49
C VAL A 28 -1.25 16.02 -5.88
N GLN A 29 -0.14 16.74 -5.93
CA GLN A 29 0.31 17.38 -7.18
C GLN A 29 1.04 16.41 -8.12
N ARG A 30 1.34 15.21 -7.67
CA ARG A 30 2.10 14.24 -8.44
C ARG A 30 1.24 13.04 -8.78
N ASP A 31 1.62 12.32 -9.82
CA ASP A 31 0.94 11.07 -10.20
C ASP A 31 1.36 9.97 -9.23
N VAL A 32 0.78 10.03 -8.05
CA VAL A 32 1.05 9.06 -6.98
C VAL A 32 -0.26 8.74 -6.27
N SER A 33 -0.43 7.48 -5.91
CA SER A 33 -1.51 7.06 -5.02
C SER A 33 -0.86 6.44 -3.78
N VAL A 34 -1.36 6.80 -2.61
CA VAL A 34 -0.80 6.31 -1.35
C VAL A 34 -1.85 5.47 -0.65
N TYR A 35 -1.47 4.25 -0.32
CA TYR A 35 -2.34 3.30 0.38
C TYR A 35 -1.75 2.92 1.72
N VAL A 36 -2.61 2.53 2.65
CA VAL A 36 -2.19 1.89 3.89
C VAL A 36 -2.86 0.53 3.99
N ALA A 37 -2.14 -0.45 4.50
CA ALA A 37 -2.68 -1.77 4.78
C ALA A 37 -2.27 -2.18 6.19
N GLN A 38 -3.18 -2.87 6.88
CA GLN A 38 -2.92 -3.39 8.22
C GLN A 38 -3.32 -4.87 8.24
N PRO A 39 -2.61 -5.71 7.48
CA PRO A 39 -2.96 -7.12 7.40
C PRO A 39 -2.70 -7.83 8.72
N GLY A 40 -3.65 -8.62 9.16
CA GLY A 40 -3.46 -9.47 10.32
C GLY A 40 -2.44 -10.56 10.03
N PRO A 41 -1.95 -11.27 11.07
CA PRO A 41 -0.99 -12.35 10.87
C PRO A 41 -1.53 -13.39 9.91
N GLY A 42 -0.74 -13.72 8.88
CA GLY A 42 -1.12 -14.70 7.87
C GLY A 42 -2.11 -14.21 6.83
N VAL A 43 -2.60 -12.98 6.95
CA VAL A 43 -3.56 -12.43 5.98
C VAL A 43 -2.79 -11.86 4.79
N ARG A 44 -3.25 -12.19 3.60
CA ARG A 44 -2.63 -11.73 2.35
C ARG A 44 -3.50 -10.70 1.67
N HIS A 45 -2.85 -9.65 1.17
CA HIS A 45 -3.51 -8.64 0.35
C HIS A 45 -2.71 -8.43 -0.92
N VAL A 46 -3.41 -8.17 -2.02
CA VAL A 46 -2.81 -7.95 -3.33
C VAL A 46 -3.32 -6.63 -3.88
N LEU A 47 -2.40 -5.74 -4.25
CA LEU A 47 -2.73 -4.48 -4.89
C LEU A 47 -2.23 -4.53 -6.34
N PRO A 48 -3.13 -4.54 -7.33
CA PRO A 48 -2.69 -4.53 -8.72
C PRO A 48 -1.94 -3.24 -9.07
N LEU A 49 -0.89 -3.37 -9.89
CA LEU A 49 -0.15 -2.24 -10.44
C LEU A 49 -0.35 -2.21 -11.94
N ALA A 50 -0.72 -1.06 -12.47
CA ALA A 50 -0.85 -0.89 -13.91
C ALA A 50 0.53 -0.99 -14.57
N PRO A 51 0.59 -1.38 -15.86
CA PRO A 51 1.86 -1.46 -16.57
C PRO A 51 2.63 -0.14 -16.52
N GLY A 52 3.94 -0.23 -16.31
CA GLY A 52 4.81 0.94 -16.28
C GLY A 52 4.83 1.69 -14.96
N ARG A 53 4.06 1.22 -13.96
CA ARG A 53 4.06 1.83 -12.63
C ARG A 53 5.13 1.22 -11.75
N HIS A 54 5.48 1.96 -10.72
CA HIS A 54 6.43 1.52 -9.70
C HIS A 54 5.75 1.58 -8.35
N ALA A 55 6.23 0.81 -7.39
CA ALA A 55 5.72 0.88 -6.03
C ALA A 55 6.87 1.06 -5.06
N TRP A 56 6.64 1.88 -4.05
CA TRP A 56 7.53 1.99 -2.89
C TRP A 56 6.72 1.50 -1.71
N VAL A 57 7.23 0.50 -1.03
CA VAL A 57 6.56 -0.13 0.11
C VAL A 57 7.36 0.16 1.36
N HIS A 58 6.73 0.76 2.35
CA HIS A 58 7.39 1.13 3.59
C HIS A 58 6.71 0.44 4.77
N MET A 59 7.50 -0.24 5.60
CA MET A 59 6.98 -0.87 6.82
C MET A 59 6.94 0.16 7.93
N ALA A 60 5.75 0.69 8.18
CA ALA A 60 5.57 1.70 9.23
C ALA A 60 5.58 1.08 10.61
N ARG A 61 5.04 -0.13 10.76
CA ARG A 61 5.00 -0.85 12.04
C ARG A 61 5.00 -2.35 11.80
N GLY A 62 5.56 -3.09 12.76
CA GLY A 62 5.51 -4.54 12.75
C GLY A 62 6.32 -5.16 11.63
N ALA A 63 5.80 -6.23 11.08
CA ALA A 63 6.49 -6.99 10.04
C ALA A 63 5.51 -7.55 9.03
N ALA A 64 5.98 -7.74 7.80
CA ALA A 64 5.19 -8.38 6.76
C ALA A 64 6.14 -9.00 5.73
N VAL A 65 5.58 -9.88 4.91
CA VAL A 65 6.29 -10.42 3.74
C VAL A 65 5.78 -9.65 2.53
N VAL A 66 6.69 -9.01 1.81
CA VAL A 66 6.36 -8.24 0.62
C VAL A 66 7.11 -8.84 -0.56
N GLN A 67 6.39 -9.28 -1.58
CA GLN A 67 6.96 -9.96 -2.75
C GLN A 67 7.87 -11.12 -2.34
N GLY A 68 7.49 -11.84 -1.28
CA GLY A 68 8.25 -12.98 -0.80
C GLY A 68 9.42 -12.65 0.11
N GLU A 69 9.64 -11.38 0.44
CA GLU A 69 10.74 -10.96 1.31
C GLU A 69 10.22 -10.44 2.64
N ASP A 70 10.88 -10.82 3.72
CA ASP A 70 10.52 -10.35 5.06
C ASP A 70 10.99 -8.92 5.25
N LEU A 71 10.05 -8.05 5.64
CA LEU A 71 10.35 -6.66 6.00
C LEU A 71 9.92 -6.42 7.44
N SER A 72 10.71 -5.65 8.15
CA SER A 72 10.43 -5.24 9.53
C SER A 72 10.23 -3.74 9.60
N GLU A 73 9.74 -3.25 10.73
CA GLU A 73 9.52 -1.83 10.94
C GLU A 73 10.77 -1.01 10.54
N GLY A 74 10.53 0.02 9.72
CA GLY A 74 11.59 0.87 9.20
C GLY A 74 12.17 0.40 7.86
N ASP A 75 11.90 -0.83 7.45
CA ASP A 75 12.38 -1.33 6.16
C ASP A 75 11.49 -0.81 5.03
N ALA A 76 12.06 -0.79 3.83
CA ALA A 76 11.33 -0.40 2.63
C ALA A 76 11.79 -1.23 1.43
N ALA A 77 10.92 -1.31 0.43
CA ALA A 77 11.23 -2.01 -0.81
C ALA A 77 10.76 -1.18 -1.99
N ALA A 78 11.59 -1.09 -3.03
CA ALA A 78 11.23 -0.44 -4.28
C ALA A 78 10.92 -1.52 -5.30
N LEU A 79 9.75 -1.45 -5.92
CA LEU A 79 9.28 -2.43 -6.88
C LEU A 79 9.12 -1.79 -8.25
N GLY A 80 9.66 -2.42 -9.27
CA GLY A 80 9.49 -1.99 -10.64
C GLY A 80 9.29 -3.21 -11.52
N GLY A 81 8.44 -3.08 -12.54
CA GLY A 81 8.17 -4.20 -13.44
C GLY A 81 7.26 -5.27 -12.85
N GLU A 82 6.68 -5.01 -11.69
CA GLU A 82 5.73 -5.94 -11.07
C GLU A 82 4.31 -5.64 -11.52
N SER A 83 3.48 -6.66 -11.63
CA SER A 83 2.07 -6.48 -11.98
C SER A 83 1.20 -6.28 -10.74
N GLU A 84 1.75 -6.49 -9.56
CA GLU A 84 1.00 -6.37 -8.31
C GLU A 84 1.96 -6.26 -7.13
N VAL A 85 1.45 -5.70 -6.03
CA VAL A 85 2.13 -5.70 -4.75
C VAL A 85 1.46 -6.77 -3.89
N ARG A 86 2.23 -7.77 -3.44
CA ARG A 86 1.71 -8.85 -2.60
C ARG A 86 2.26 -8.68 -1.20
N ILE A 87 1.36 -8.59 -0.23
CA ILE A 87 1.73 -8.39 1.18
C ILE A 87 1.07 -9.47 2.02
N GLU A 88 1.85 -10.14 2.84
CA GLU A 88 1.33 -11.07 3.82
C GLU A 88 1.69 -10.55 5.20
N GLY A 89 0.69 -10.30 6.05
CA GLY A 89 0.90 -9.73 7.37
C GLY A 89 1.61 -10.69 8.32
N ARG A 90 2.42 -10.12 9.16
CA ARG A 90 2.95 -10.76 10.35
C ARG A 90 2.35 -10.01 11.54
N GLU A 91 2.99 -10.07 12.69
CA GLU A 91 2.46 -9.45 13.89
C GLU A 91 2.52 -7.93 13.80
N GLY A 92 1.38 -7.28 14.02
CA GLY A 92 1.29 -5.82 14.13
C GLY A 92 1.61 -5.04 12.88
N ALA A 93 1.44 -5.62 11.69
CA ALA A 93 1.86 -5.00 10.45
C ALA A 93 1.06 -3.74 10.11
N GLU A 94 1.77 -2.67 9.77
CA GLU A 94 1.20 -1.49 9.14
C GLU A 94 2.12 -1.10 7.98
N VAL A 95 1.58 -1.10 6.77
CA VAL A 95 2.36 -0.96 5.55
C VAL A 95 1.83 0.20 4.74
N LEU A 96 2.73 1.08 4.30
CA LEU A 96 2.40 2.15 3.37
C LEU A 96 2.87 1.75 1.98
N VAL A 97 2.01 1.93 0.98
CA VAL A 97 2.34 1.63 -0.40
C VAL A 97 2.14 2.88 -1.24
N PHE A 98 3.20 3.28 -1.94
CA PHE A 98 3.17 4.42 -2.86
C PHE A 98 3.19 3.87 -4.28
N ASP A 99 2.09 4.09 -5.01
CA ASP A 99 1.96 3.68 -6.41
C ASP A 99 2.37 4.88 -7.26
N LEU A 100 3.48 4.76 -7.95
CA LEU A 100 4.15 5.86 -8.64
C LEU A 100 4.19 5.64 -10.15
N ALA A 101 4.14 6.74 -10.88
CA ALA A 101 4.32 6.67 -12.32
C ALA A 101 5.75 6.30 -12.72
#